data_3aa8676973fec22c4b4da98a29ea78d4
#
_entry.id   3aa8676973fec22c4b4da98a29ea78d4
#
_cell.length_a   1.000
_cell.length_b   1.000
_cell.length_c   1.000
_cell.angle_alpha   90.00
_cell.angle_beta   90.00
_cell.angle_gamma   90.00
#
_symmetry.space_group_name_H-M   'P 1'
#
loop_
_entity.id
_entity.type
_entity.pdbx_description
1 polymer ?
#
loop_
_entity_poly.entity_id
_entity_poly.type
_entity_poly.pdbx_seq_one_letter_code
_entity_poly.pdbx_strand_id
1 'polypeptide(L)'
;MQSALYVGLSAQVALEKRLQTIANNVANVNTAAFRTDVVKFETVLSKAGANPVAFSSPGDNIISREMGSITESGNPLDVAVVGQGWIAFAGPNGTVYTRDGRLQIAANGDLQTVSGFPVIDSGGAQITLDPNGGPVSIARSGAITQDNNEIGTIGLFNIPADANLDRYGNSGVTPNRPATAIADFSRDGFKQGYVEGSGANPMMELTKLMAASRAFDGTNSMIEGTESSLQNAIRTLGEPGK
;
A
#
# COMPACT_ATOMS: atom_id res chain seq x y z
N MET A 1 21.94 -22.91 -23.75
CA MET A 1 22.63 -21.70 -23.25
C MET A 1 21.79 -20.45 -23.36
N GLN A 2 21.10 -20.17 -24.48
CA GLN A 2 20.20 -19.00 -24.62
C GLN A 2 19.07 -19.00 -23.59
N SER A 3 18.47 -20.16 -23.28
CA SER A 3 17.40 -20.25 -22.26
C SER A 3 17.84 -19.79 -20.87
N ALA A 4 19.08 -20.08 -20.47
CA ALA A 4 19.63 -19.67 -19.17
C ALA A 4 19.78 -18.14 -19.08
N LEU A 5 20.19 -17.47 -20.17
CA LEU A 5 20.27 -16.02 -20.23
C LEU A 5 18.89 -15.38 -20.07
N TYR A 6 17.87 -15.90 -20.77
CA TYR A 6 16.51 -15.37 -20.66
C TYR A 6 15.90 -15.61 -19.28
N VAL A 7 16.17 -16.75 -18.64
CA VAL A 7 15.76 -17.01 -17.25
C VAL A 7 16.45 -16.04 -16.31
N GLY A 8 17.76 -15.80 -16.47
CA GLY A 8 18.49 -14.80 -15.69
C GLY A 8 17.90 -13.40 -15.85
N LEU A 9 17.60 -12.97 -17.08
CA LEU A 9 16.99 -11.68 -17.35
C LEU A 9 15.58 -11.54 -16.72
N SER A 10 14.76 -12.59 -16.79
CA SER A 10 13.44 -12.59 -16.13
C SER A 10 13.56 -12.49 -14.61
N ALA A 11 14.53 -13.15 -14.01
CA ALA A 11 14.83 -13.04 -12.59
C ALA A 11 15.31 -11.63 -12.21
N GLN A 12 16.13 -11.00 -13.04
CA GLN A 12 16.60 -9.62 -12.85
C GLN A 12 15.42 -8.63 -12.83
N VAL A 13 14.51 -8.69 -13.80
CA VAL A 13 13.31 -7.85 -13.87
C VAL A 13 12.43 -8.05 -12.64
N ALA A 14 12.25 -9.30 -12.21
CA ALA A 14 11.49 -9.61 -11.00
C ALA A 14 12.13 -9.03 -9.73
N LEU A 15 13.47 -9.13 -9.61
CA LEU A 15 14.22 -8.57 -8.49
C LEU A 15 14.21 -7.04 -8.48
N GLU A 16 14.30 -6.41 -9.65
CA GLU A 16 14.16 -4.95 -9.78
C GLU A 16 12.79 -4.48 -9.27
N LYS A 17 11.71 -5.13 -9.69
CA LYS A 17 10.36 -4.82 -9.21
C LYS A 17 10.25 -4.99 -7.69
N ARG A 18 10.87 -6.03 -7.14
CA ARG A 18 10.93 -6.26 -5.69
C ARG A 18 11.68 -5.15 -4.97
N LEU A 19 12.84 -4.73 -5.50
CA LEU A 19 13.63 -3.64 -4.94
C LEU A 19 12.84 -2.32 -4.93
N GLN A 20 12.15 -1.99 -6.04
CA GLN A 20 11.28 -0.82 -6.13
C GLN A 20 10.17 -0.85 -5.09
N THR A 21 9.52 -2.00 -4.90
CA THR A 21 8.44 -2.15 -3.91
C THR A 21 8.95 -2.00 -2.47
N ILE A 22 10.09 -2.62 -2.14
CA ILE A 22 10.71 -2.48 -0.82
C ILE A 22 11.15 -1.03 -0.59
N ALA A 23 11.76 -0.38 -1.60
CA ALA A 23 12.16 1.02 -1.51
C ALA A 23 10.95 1.95 -1.25
N ASN A 24 9.81 1.69 -1.90
CA ASN A 24 8.57 2.42 -1.64
C ASN A 24 8.08 2.19 -0.20
N ASN A 25 8.13 0.96 0.31
CA ASN A 25 7.77 0.67 1.70
C ASN A 25 8.70 1.40 2.69
N VAL A 26 10.02 1.41 2.44
CA VAL A 26 11.01 2.13 3.25
C VAL A 26 10.75 3.64 3.24
N ALA A 27 10.46 4.22 2.08
CA ALA A 27 10.16 5.65 1.97
C ALA A 27 8.92 6.06 2.78
N ASN A 28 7.99 5.13 3.00
CA ASN A 28 6.72 5.36 3.69
C ASN A 28 6.66 4.80 5.13
N VAL A 29 7.80 4.47 5.75
CA VAL A 29 7.82 3.94 7.12
C VAL A 29 7.28 4.92 8.18
N ASN A 30 7.33 6.22 7.89
CA ASN A 30 6.81 7.29 8.74
C ASN A 30 5.49 7.87 8.24
N THR A 31 4.93 7.33 7.17
CA THR A 31 3.64 7.80 6.62
C THR A 31 2.50 7.22 7.43
N ALA A 32 1.63 8.07 7.97
CA ALA A 32 0.47 7.62 8.75
C ALA A 32 -0.43 6.70 7.91
N ALA A 33 -0.87 5.61 8.51
CA ALA A 33 -1.77 4.62 7.93
C ALA A 33 -1.29 4.00 6.59
N PHE A 34 -0.02 4.13 6.26
CA PHE A 34 0.54 3.48 5.08
C PHE A 34 0.40 1.96 5.17
N ARG A 35 -0.05 1.34 4.11
CA ARG A 35 -0.10 -0.11 3.93
C ARG A 35 1.03 -0.54 3.04
N THR A 36 1.80 -1.55 3.44
CA THR A 36 2.93 -2.05 2.65
C THR A 36 2.45 -2.70 1.36
N ASP A 37 3.22 -2.48 0.30
CA ASP A 37 3.07 -3.21 -0.94
C ASP A 37 3.86 -4.52 -0.88
N VAL A 38 3.27 -5.59 -1.40
CA VAL A 38 3.89 -6.92 -1.52
C VAL A 38 3.81 -7.37 -2.97
N VAL A 39 4.94 -7.75 -3.55
CA VAL A 39 4.98 -8.33 -4.90
C VAL A 39 4.67 -9.82 -4.80
N LYS A 40 3.65 -10.28 -5.52
CA LYS A 40 3.46 -11.70 -5.82
C LYS A 40 4.32 -12.07 -7.02
N PHE A 41 5.12 -13.12 -6.88
CA PHE A 41 5.83 -13.71 -8.02
C PHE A 41 5.04 -14.86 -8.58
N GLU A 42 4.95 -14.91 -9.90
CA GLU A 42 4.32 -15.99 -10.63
C GLU A 42 5.35 -16.71 -11.50
N THR A 43 5.21 -18.03 -11.60
CA THR A 43 6.03 -18.83 -12.51
C THR A 43 5.29 -18.97 -13.82
N VAL A 44 5.86 -18.42 -14.89
CA VAL A 44 5.34 -18.57 -16.25
C VAL A 44 6.12 -19.67 -16.95
N LEU A 45 5.43 -20.73 -17.38
CA LEU A 45 6.03 -21.82 -18.14
C LEU A 45 5.93 -21.54 -19.62
N SER A 46 7.08 -21.43 -20.28
CA SER A 46 7.15 -21.39 -21.75
C SER A 46 7.13 -22.82 -22.31
N LYS A 47 6.22 -23.07 -23.23
CA LYS A 47 6.12 -24.32 -24.00
C LYS A 47 6.76 -24.21 -25.40
N ALA A 48 7.56 -23.18 -25.67
CA ALA A 48 8.14 -22.89 -26.98
C ALA A 48 9.32 -23.79 -27.40
N GLY A 49 9.63 -24.84 -26.64
CA GLY A 49 10.71 -25.77 -26.95
C GLY A 49 10.38 -27.20 -26.50
N ALA A 50 11.25 -28.15 -26.85
CA ALA A 50 11.10 -29.54 -26.46
C ALA A 50 11.08 -29.76 -24.92
N ASN A 51 11.72 -28.84 -24.18
CA ASN A 51 11.72 -28.81 -22.73
C ASN A 51 11.07 -27.50 -22.23
N PRO A 52 10.07 -27.55 -21.35
CA PRO A 52 9.46 -26.37 -20.78
C PRO A 52 10.48 -25.61 -19.92
N VAL A 53 10.53 -24.29 -20.07
CA VAL A 53 11.40 -23.40 -19.31
C VAL A 53 10.51 -22.54 -18.41
N ALA A 54 10.84 -22.47 -17.13
CA ALA A 54 10.14 -21.64 -16.15
C ALA A 54 10.80 -20.25 -16.08
N PHE A 55 9.99 -19.22 -16.26
CA PHE A 55 10.38 -17.81 -16.10
C PHE A 55 9.76 -17.25 -14.84
N SER A 56 10.49 -16.37 -14.14
CA SER A 56 9.91 -15.56 -13.07
C SER A 56 9.23 -14.36 -13.67
N SER A 57 7.93 -14.21 -13.42
CA SER A 57 7.17 -13.01 -13.77
C SER A 57 6.84 -12.24 -12.51
N PRO A 58 7.10 -10.92 -12.44
CA PRO A 58 6.52 -10.10 -11.40
C PRO A 58 5.00 -10.07 -11.65
N GLY A 59 4.25 -10.67 -10.75
CA GLY A 59 2.80 -10.55 -10.72
C GLY A 59 2.34 -9.19 -10.17
N ASP A 60 1.06 -9.12 -9.80
CA ASP A 60 0.47 -7.89 -9.27
C ASP A 60 1.04 -7.52 -7.90
N ASN A 61 1.14 -6.21 -7.66
CA ASN A 61 1.37 -5.70 -6.31
C ASN A 61 0.08 -5.86 -5.50
N ILE A 62 0.22 -6.42 -4.30
CA ILE A 62 -0.88 -6.53 -3.35
C ILE A 62 -0.60 -5.58 -2.20
N ILE A 63 -1.62 -4.78 -1.84
CA ILE A 63 -1.56 -3.94 -0.66
C ILE A 63 -1.87 -4.80 0.57
N SER A 64 -0.93 -4.85 1.51
CA SER A 64 -1.10 -5.53 2.79
C SER A 64 -2.23 -4.89 3.60
N ARG A 65 -2.96 -5.71 4.36
CA ARG A 65 -3.98 -5.23 5.30
C ARG A 65 -3.46 -5.16 6.74
N GLU A 66 -2.17 -5.43 6.95
CA GLU A 66 -1.53 -5.34 8.26
C GLU A 66 -1.55 -3.89 8.77
N MET A 67 -1.98 -3.73 10.03
CA MET A 67 -2.14 -2.43 10.65
C MET A 67 -0.83 -1.95 11.24
N GLY A 68 -0.62 -0.62 11.22
CA GLY A 68 0.43 0.03 11.97
C GLY A 68 0.09 0.14 13.46
N SER A 69 1.06 0.58 14.26
CA SER A 69 0.83 0.87 15.67
C SER A 69 -0.06 2.11 15.84
N ILE A 70 -0.97 2.07 16.81
CA ILE A 70 -1.79 3.23 17.16
C ILE A 70 -1.09 4.00 18.27
N THR A 71 -0.79 5.28 18.03
CA THR A 71 -0.09 6.18 18.96
C THR A 71 -0.95 7.40 19.27
N GLU A 72 -0.84 7.89 20.50
CA GLU A 72 -1.54 9.12 20.91
C GLU A 72 -0.89 10.33 20.26
N SER A 73 -1.73 11.20 19.64
CA SER A 73 -1.31 12.48 19.05
C SER A 73 -1.71 13.68 19.89
N GLY A 74 -2.76 13.53 20.71
CA GLY A 74 -3.34 14.61 21.52
C GLY A 74 -4.14 15.64 20.71
N ASN A 75 -4.19 15.53 19.38
CA ASN A 75 -5.02 16.41 18.54
C ASN A 75 -6.46 15.88 18.51
N PRO A 76 -7.47 16.69 18.88
CA PRO A 76 -8.88 16.25 18.94
C PRO A 76 -9.48 15.91 17.56
N LEU A 77 -8.87 16.37 16.46
CA LEU A 77 -9.31 16.03 15.10
C LEU A 77 -8.63 14.77 14.54
N ASP A 78 -7.63 14.23 15.25
CA ASP A 78 -7.02 12.98 14.86
C ASP A 78 -7.84 11.78 15.38
N VAL A 79 -8.13 10.84 14.52
CA VAL A 79 -8.89 9.64 14.86
C VAL A 79 -8.18 8.39 14.32
N ALA A 80 -7.87 7.44 15.19
CA ALA A 80 -7.42 6.13 14.74
C ALA A 80 -8.62 5.19 14.58
N VAL A 81 -8.60 4.38 13.53
CA VAL A 81 -9.58 3.31 13.36
C VAL A 81 -9.12 2.08 14.13
N VAL A 82 -9.94 1.61 15.05
CA VAL A 82 -9.78 0.34 15.76
C VAL A 82 -10.53 -0.73 14.98
N GLY A 83 -9.92 -1.90 14.77
CA GLY A 83 -10.52 -2.99 13.98
C GLY A 83 -10.20 -2.91 12.48
N GLN A 84 -11.05 -3.51 11.63
CA GLN A 84 -10.79 -3.70 10.20
C GLN A 84 -11.40 -2.61 9.31
N GLY A 85 -12.12 -1.66 9.89
CA GLY A 85 -12.82 -0.61 9.16
C GLY A 85 -11.89 0.39 8.43
N TRP A 86 -12.46 1.14 7.51
CA TRP A 86 -11.81 2.19 6.73
C TRP A 86 -12.66 3.46 6.73
N ILE A 87 -12.03 4.61 6.82
CA ILE A 87 -12.65 5.92 6.63
C ILE A 87 -12.81 6.16 5.13
N ALA A 88 -13.93 6.76 4.72
CA ALA A 88 -14.13 7.14 3.33
C ALA A 88 -14.02 8.65 3.13
N PHE A 89 -13.48 9.05 1.99
CA PHE A 89 -13.47 10.44 1.56
C PHE A 89 -13.82 10.56 0.06
N ALA A 90 -14.34 11.71 -0.34
CA ALA A 90 -14.67 11.99 -1.73
C ALA A 90 -13.40 12.36 -2.51
N GLY A 91 -12.88 11.40 -3.28
CA GLY A 91 -11.79 11.64 -4.22
C GLY A 91 -12.29 12.13 -5.59
N PRO A 92 -11.41 12.60 -6.46
CA PRO A 92 -11.78 13.16 -7.78
C PRO A 92 -12.45 12.15 -8.72
N ASN A 93 -12.16 10.86 -8.55
CA ASN A 93 -12.70 9.78 -9.38
C ASN A 93 -13.70 8.88 -8.64
N GLY A 94 -14.18 9.31 -7.47
CA GLY A 94 -15.12 8.55 -6.66
C GLY A 94 -14.64 8.35 -5.21
N THR A 95 -15.29 7.46 -4.48
CA THR A 95 -14.97 7.21 -3.08
C THR A 95 -13.64 6.51 -2.92
N VAL A 96 -12.78 7.06 -2.09
CA VAL A 96 -11.48 6.51 -1.69
C VAL A 96 -11.53 6.17 -0.21
N TYR A 97 -10.87 5.10 0.18
CA TYR A 97 -10.84 4.62 1.56
C TYR A 97 -9.44 4.80 2.15
N THR A 98 -9.36 5.19 3.40
CA THR A 98 -8.09 5.40 4.11
C THR A 98 -8.21 4.97 5.56
N ARG A 99 -7.05 4.78 6.19
CA ARG A 99 -6.96 4.67 7.64
C ARG A 99 -6.19 5.85 8.26
N ASP A 100 -5.77 6.80 7.41
CA ASP A 100 -5.21 8.07 7.87
C ASP A 100 -6.35 8.95 8.37
N GLY A 101 -6.53 8.96 9.67
CA GLY A 101 -7.55 9.75 10.35
C GLY A 101 -7.04 11.08 10.88
N ARG A 102 -5.96 11.61 10.34
CA ARG A 102 -5.55 13.00 10.60
C ARG A 102 -6.46 13.90 9.81
N LEU A 103 -7.38 14.53 10.51
CA LEU A 103 -8.42 15.35 9.91
C LEU A 103 -8.19 16.82 10.19
N GLN A 104 -8.76 17.68 9.36
CA GLN A 104 -8.75 19.13 9.53
C GLN A 104 -10.09 19.73 9.11
N ILE A 105 -10.42 20.89 9.65
CA ILE A 105 -11.62 21.65 9.26
C ILE A 105 -11.17 22.69 8.24
N ALA A 106 -11.75 22.68 7.07
CA ALA A 106 -11.54 23.67 6.02
C ALA A 106 -12.16 25.02 6.37
N ALA A 107 -11.78 26.08 5.66
CA ALA A 107 -12.35 27.42 5.88
C ALA A 107 -13.87 27.49 5.62
N ASN A 108 -14.41 26.60 4.80
CA ASN A 108 -15.85 26.46 4.57
C ASN A 108 -16.55 25.55 5.59
N GLY A 109 -15.81 25.03 6.57
CA GLY A 109 -16.32 24.13 7.60
C GLY A 109 -16.27 22.66 7.27
N ASP A 110 -15.93 22.25 6.06
CA ASP A 110 -15.88 20.84 5.70
C ASP A 110 -14.79 20.09 6.45
N LEU A 111 -15.14 18.93 7.00
CA LEU A 111 -14.18 18.00 7.57
C LEU A 111 -13.44 17.29 6.43
N GLN A 112 -12.12 17.46 6.38
CA GLN A 112 -11.32 16.93 5.30
C GLN A 112 -10.06 16.22 5.80
N THR A 113 -9.52 15.38 4.96
CA THR A 113 -8.20 14.76 5.16
C THR A 113 -7.10 15.81 5.08
N VAL A 114 -5.88 15.48 5.52
CA VAL A 114 -4.69 16.35 5.36
C VAL A 114 -4.43 16.71 3.89
N SER A 115 -4.85 15.85 2.96
CA SER A 115 -4.72 16.09 1.51
C SER A 115 -5.82 16.98 0.93
N GLY A 116 -6.75 17.49 1.76
CA GLY A 116 -7.79 18.41 1.34
C GLY A 116 -9.06 17.76 0.74
N PHE A 117 -9.20 16.45 0.85
CA PHE A 117 -10.40 15.75 0.38
C PHE A 117 -11.45 15.66 1.48
N PRO A 118 -12.72 15.95 1.20
CA PRO A 118 -13.78 15.92 2.20
C PRO A 118 -14.07 14.49 2.65
N VAL A 119 -14.13 14.30 3.97
CA VAL A 119 -14.57 13.06 4.60
C VAL A 119 -16.08 12.92 4.46
N ILE A 120 -16.54 11.70 4.23
CA ILE A 120 -17.94 11.40 4.02
C ILE A 120 -18.50 10.48 5.10
N ASP A 121 -19.79 10.60 5.34
CA ASP A 121 -20.56 9.74 6.22
C ASP A 121 -20.86 8.37 5.55
N SER A 122 -21.60 7.52 6.26
CA SER A 122 -22.03 6.21 5.74
C SER A 122 -22.99 6.30 4.55
N GLY A 123 -23.64 7.44 4.35
CA GLY A 123 -24.55 7.74 3.24
C GLY A 123 -23.86 8.43 2.05
N GLY A 124 -22.57 8.77 2.19
CA GLY A 124 -21.81 9.50 1.15
C GLY A 124 -21.94 11.03 1.24
N ALA A 125 -22.59 11.57 2.27
CA ALA A 125 -22.68 13.01 2.48
C ALA A 125 -21.42 13.57 3.13
N GLN A 126 -21.06 14.81 2.80
CA GLN A 126 -19.96 15.53 3.41
C GLN A 126 -20.36 16.00 4.82
N ILE A 127 -19.37 16.07 5.70
CA ILE A 127 -19.53 16.46 7.09
C ILE A 127 -19.03 17.89 7.24
N THR A 128 -19.92 18.81 7.68
CA THR A 128 -19.59 20.22 7.84
C THR A 128 -19.67 20.61 9.32
N LEU A 129 -18.62 21.18 9.85
CA LEU A 129 -18.45 21.65 11.22
C LEU A 129 -18.39 23.18 11.25
N ASP A 130 -18.66 23.79 12.37
CA ASP A 130 -18.43 25.24 12.54
C ASP A 130 -16.92 25.48 12.81
N PRO A 131 -16.18 26.16 11.91
CA PRO A 131 -14.77 26.46 12.14
C PRO A 131 -14.50 27.32 13.39
N ASN A 132 -15.51 28.10 13.83
CA ASN A 132 -15.44 28.97 15.01
C ASN A 132 -16.17 28.36 16.22
N GLY A 133 -16.68 27.13 16.08
CA GLY A 133 -17.39 26.43 17.14
C GLY A 133 -16.47 25.93 18.26
N GLY A 134 -17.09 25.38 19.29
CA GLY A 134 -16.37 24.81 20.43
C GLY A 134 -15.64 23.51 20.12
N PRO A 135 -15.12 22.86 21.18
CA PRO A 135 -14.34 21.64 21.02
C PRO A 135 -15.15 20.52 20.36
N VAL A 136 -14.48 19.81 19.45
CA VAL A 136 -15.05 18.66 18.74
C VAL A 136 -14.80 17.39 19.53
N SER A 137 -15.84 16.59 19.75
CA SER A 137 -15.76 15.26 20.32
C SER A 137 -16.21 14.22 19.31
N ILE A 138 -15.41 13.17 19.13
CA ILE A 138 -15.68 12.07 18.19
C ILE A 138 -15.85 10.78 18.99
N ALA A 139 -17.07 10.24 18.97
CA ALA A 139 -17.39 9.00 19.66
C ALA A 139 -16.81 7.78 18.94
N ARG A 140 -16.79 6.63 19.63
CA ARG A 140 -16.38 5.36 19.04
C ARG A 140 -17.19 4.96 17.78
N SER A 141 -18.44 5.36 17.72
CA SER A 141 -19.32 5.15 16.55
C SER A 141 -19.02 6.08 15.36
N GLY A 142 -18.13 7.04 15.52
CA GLY A 142 -17.87 8.08 14.54
C GLY A 142 -18.80 9.29 14.66
N ALA A 143 -19.78 9.29 15.59
CA ALA A 143 -20.63 10.44 15.83
C ALA A 143 -19.78 11.63 16.32
N ILE A 144 -19.96 12.77 15.65
CA ILE A 144 -19.26 14.02 15.92
C ILE A 144 -20.20 14.94 16.67
N THR A 145 -19.76 15.41 17.82
CA THR A 145 -20.46 16.43 18.60
C THR A 145 -19.62 17.69 18.70
N GLN A 146 -20.23 18.85 18.52
CA GLN A 146 -19.65 20.16 18.72
C GLN A 146 -20.65 21.02 19.50
N ASP A 147 -20.19 21.65 20.57
CA ASP A 147 -21.05 22.43 21.47
C ASP A 147 -22.29 21.66 21.99
N ASN A 148 -22.11 20.38 22.31
CA ASN A 148 -23.17 19.44 22.74
C ASN A 148 -24.25 19.11 21.67
N ASN A 149 -24.06 19.55 20.42
CA ASN A 149 -24.93 19.20 19.31
C ASN A 149 -24.27 18.12 18.46
N GLU A 150 -25.03 17.10 18.08
CA GLU A 150 -24.58 16.12 17.10
C GLU A 150 -24.59 16.74 15.69
N ILE A 151 -23.44 16.81 15.05
CA ILE A 151 -23.25 17.45 13.74
C ILE A 151 -23.35 16.43 12.60
N GLY A 152 -22.80 15.23 12.82
CA GLY A 152 -22.76 14.18 11.82
C GLY A 152 -21.99 12.97 12.31
N THR A 153 -21.74 12.04 11.42
CA THR A 153 -21.03 10.78 11.76
C THR A 153 -19.98 10.46 10.69
N ILE A 154 -18.77 10.19 11.08
CA ILE A 154 -17.74 9.71 10.15
C ILE A 154 -18.12 8.29 9.69
N GLY A 155 -18.18 8.08 8.37
CA GLY A 155 -18.46 6.77 7.80
C GLY A 155 -17.31 5.80 8.06
N LEU A 156 -17.64 4.62 8.58
CA LEU A 156 -16.72 3.49 8.71
C LEU A 156 -17.17 2.37 7.78
N PHE A 157 -16.25 1.85 6.98
CA PHE A 157 -16.58 0.90 5.92
C PHE A 157 -15.74 -0.36 6.05
N ASN A 158 -16.37 -1.49 5.78
CA ASN A 158 -15.71 -2.78 5.63
C ASN A 158 -15.44 -3.05 4.15
N ILE A 159 -14.18 -3.28 3.80
CA ILE A 159 -13.76 -3.71 2.46
C ILE A 159 -13.61 -5.24 2.49
N PRO A 160 -14.32 -5.98 1.59
CA PRO A 160 -14.23 -7.45 1.54
C PRO A 160 -12.78 -7.93 1.50
N ALA A 161 -12.48 -9.02 2.25
CA ALA A 161 -11.11 -9.52 2.39
C ALA A 161 -10.50 -9.98 1.05
N ASP A 162 -11.33 -10.41 0.12
CA ASP A 162 -10.99 -10.86 -1.22
C ASP A 162 -11.01 -9.74 -2.29
N ALA A 163 -11.27 -8.49 -1.89
CA ALA A 163 -11.15 -7.35 -2.78
C ALA A 163 -9.69 -6.98 -3.02
N ASN A 164 -9.33 -6.80 -4.28
CA ASN A 164 -8.07 -6.17 -4.65
C ASN A 164 -8.14 -4.69 -4.35
N LEU A 165 -7.03 -4.15 -3.86
CA LEU A 165 -6.90 -2.75 -3.49
C LEU A 165 -5.92 -2.07 -4.44
N ASP A 166 -6.36 -1.00 -5.08
CA ASP A 166 -5.50 -0.11 -5.86
C ASP A 166 -5.09 1.09 -5.00
N ARG A 167 -3.83 1.48 -5.07
CA ARG A 167 -3.31 2.58 -4.26
C ARG A 167 -3.77 3.93 -4.78
N TYR A 168 -4.22 4.75 -3.86
CA TYR A 168 -4.53 6.16 -4.11
C TYR A 168 -3.68 7.05 -3.19
N GLY A 169 -2.78 7.82 -3.76
CA GLY A 169 -1.84 8.61 -2.96
C GLY A 169 -0.97 7.75 -2.04
N ASN A 170 -0.68 8.24 -0.84
CA ASN A 170 0.22 7.53 0.09
C ASN A 170 -0.52 6.51 0.98
N SER A 171 -1.70 6.84 1.48
CA SER A 171 -2.45 6.02 2.46
C SER A 171 -3.87 5.66 2.02
N GLY A 172 -4.33 6.16 0.86
CA GLY A 172 -5.63 5.84 0.30
C GLY A 172 -5.62 4.54 -0.50
N VAL A 173 -6.78 3.91 -0.61
CA VAL A 173 -7.02 2.73 -1.45
C VAL A 173 -8.39 2.81 -2.13
N THR A 174 -8.47 2.25 -3.32
CA THR A 174 -9.73 2.03 -4.04
C THR A 174 -9.91 0.52 -4.25
N PRO A 175 -10.96 -0.07 -3.67
CA PRO A 175 -11.22 -1.49 -3.84
C PRO A 175 -11.94 -1.76 -5.17
N ASN A 176 -11.63 -2.90 -5.80
CA ASN A 176 -12.35 -3.37 -6.99
C ASN A 176 -13.74 -3.97 -6.70
N ARG A 177 -14.12 -4.05 -5.42
CA ARG A 177 -15.44 -4.48 -4.94
C ARG A 177 -16.04 -3.43 -4.03
N PRO A 178 -17.36 -3.26 -4.00
CA PRO A 178 -17.99 -2.27 -3.15
C PRO A 178 -17.73 -2.55 -1.66
N ALA A 179 -17.36 -1.52 -0.95
CA ALA A 179 -17.28 -1.54 0.50
C ALA A 179 -18.68 -1.38 1.11
N THR A 180 -18.88 -1.91 2.30
CA THR A 180 -20.15 -1.84 3.04
C THR A 180 -19.98 -1.02 4.30
N ALA A 181 -20.94 -0.15 4.62
CA ALA A 181 -20.91 0.61 5.86
C ALA A 181 -21.03 -0.31 7.07
N ILE A 182 -20.23 -0.03 8.10
CA ILE A 182 -20.26 -0.74 9.39
C ILE A 182 -21.28 -0.06 10.28
N ALA A 183 -22.25 -0.81 10.75
CA ALA A 183 -23.29 -0.35 11.70
C ALA A 183 -23.05 -0.86 13.13
N ASP A 184 -22.27 -1.93 13.29
CA ASP A 184 -21.93 -2.49 14.60
C ASP A 184 -20.49 -2.10 15.00
N PHE A 185 -20.39 -1.23 15.99
CA PHE A 185 -19.14 -0.70 16.53
C PHE A 185 -18.61 -1.48 17.74
N SER A 186 -19.06 -2.69 17.95
CA SER A 186 -18.57 -3.55 19.06
C SER A 186 -17.12 -3.96 18.88
N ARG A 187 -16.72 -4.29 17.65
CA ARG A 187 -15.34 -4.68 17.27
C ARG A 187 -14.59 -3.55 16.62
N ASP A 188 -15.23 -2.88 15.68
CA ASP A 188 -14.68 -1.78 14.91
C ASP A 188 -15.12 -0.44 15.51
N GLY A 189 -14.38 0.64 15.26
CA GLY A 189 -14.76 1.96 15.73
C GLY A 189 -13.60 2.93 15.67
N PHE A 190 -13.85 4.12 16.24
CA PHE A 190 -12.88 5.21 16.26
C PHE A 190 -12.30 5.42 17.65
N LYS A 191 -11.06 5.90 17.69
CA LYS A 191 -10.38 6.38 18.88
C LYS A 191 -9.84 7.78 18.63
N GLN A 192 -10.47 8.78 19.23
CA GLN A 192 -10.08 10.19 19.10
C GLN A 192 -8.77 10.49 19.81
N GLY A 193 -7.97 11.41 19.26
CA GLY A 193 -6.68 11.81 19.81
C GLY A 193 -5.54 10.82 19.50
N TYR A 194 -5.77 9.89 18.58
CA TYR A 194 -4.80 8.88 18.17
C TYR A 194 -4.66 8.83 16.67
N VAL A 195 -3.48 8.41 16.21
CA VAL A 195 -3.19 8.15 14.80
C VAL A 195 -2.65 6.74 14.61
N GLU A 196 -2.97 6.15 13.47
CA GLU A 196 -2.36 4.89 13.04
C GLU A 196 -1.05 5.21 12.32
N GLY A 197 0.04 4.58 12.74
CA GLY A 197 1.34 4.67 12.08
C GLY A 197 1.40 3.85 10.80
N SER A 198 2.59 3.80 10.20
CA SER A 198 2.84 2.94 9.04
C SER A 198 2.77 1.45 9.41
N GLY A 199 2.21 0.63 8.53
CA GLY A 199 2.31 -0.82 8.59
C GLY A 199 3.69 -1.36 8.18
N ALA A 200 4.60 -0.50 7.69
CA ALA A 200 5.96 -0.88 7.34
C ALA A 200 6.86 -0.93 8.59
N ASN A 201 7.55 -2.06 8.79
CA ASN A 201 8.59 -2.17 9.81
C ASN A 201 9.94 -1.78 9.20
N PRO A 202 10.58 -0.66 9.62
CA PRO A 202 11.81 -0.16 9.02
C PRO A 202 12.94 -1.19 8.98
N MET A 203 13.16 -1.90 10.09
CA MET A 203 14.25 -2.88 10.20
C MET A 203 14.02 -4.10 9.30
N MET A 204 12.76 -4.54 9.22
CA MET A 204 12.37 -5.64 8.34
C MET A 204 12.54 -5.26 6.86
N GLU A 205 12.06 -4.07 6.48
CA GLU A 205 12.16 -3.62 5.08
C GLU A 205 13.61 -3.38 4.67
N LEU A 206 14.47 -2.81 5.53
CA LEU A 206 15.91 -2.69 5.27
C LEU A 206 16.58 -4.06 5.11
N THR A 207 16.20 -5.05 5.92
CA THR A 207 16.73 -6.42 5.78
C THR A 207 16.31 -7.04 4.46
N LYS A 208 15.05 -6.87 4.07
CA LYS A 208 14.54 -7.32 2.76
C LYS A 208 15.27 -6.62 1.61
N LEU A 209 15.54 -5.31 1.73
CA LEU A 209 16.27 -4.53 0.73
C LEU A 209 17.69 -5.07 0.53
N MET A 210 18.43 -5.30 1.61
CA MET A 210 19.78 -5.86 1.54
C MET A 210 19.79 -7.27 0.91
N ALA A 211 18.82 -8.11 1.27
CA ALA A 211 18.71 -9.45 0.69
C ALA A 211 18.37 -9.39 -0.81
N ALA A 212 17.45 -8.52 -1.21
CA ALA A 212 17.08 -8.35 -2.62
C ALA A 212 18.23 -7.75 -3.46
N SER A 213 19.00 -6.79 -2.91
CA SER A 213 20.17 -6.22 -3.56
C SER A 213 21.26 -7.30 -3.81
N ARG A 214 21.59 -8.12 -2.80
CA ARG A 214 22.56 -9.22 -2.97
C ARG A 214 22.10 -10.23 -4.02
N ALA A 215 20.80 -10.55 -4.06
CA ALA A 215 20.26 -11.46 -5.05
C ALA A 215 20.34 -10.85 -6.46
N PHE A 216 20.08 -9.55 -6.59
CA PHE A 216 20.22 -8.82 -7.86
C PHE A 216 21.66 -8.81 -8.36
N ASP A 217 22.63 -8.48 -7.49
CA ASP A 217 24.05 -8.48 -7.81
C ASP A 217 24.55 -9.89 -8.22
N GLY A 218 24.10 -10.94 -7.52
CA GLY A 218 24.39 -12.32 -7.86
C GLY A 218 23.83 -12.73 -9.23
N THR A 219 22.62 -12.28 -9.56
CA THR A 219 22.00 -12.54 -10.87
C THR A 219 22.75 -11.82 -11.99
N ASN A 220 23.17 -10.57 -11.77
CA ASN A 220 23.98 -9.82 -12.72
C ASN A 220 25.30 -10.52 -12.99
N SER A 221 26.02 -10.95 -11.95
CA SER A 221 27.29 -11.67 -12.09
C SER A 221 27.11 -12.99 -12.85
N MET A 222 26.01 -13.69 -12.66
CA MET A 222 25.70 -14.93 -13.39
C MET A 222 25.41 -14.64 -14.87
N ILE A 223 24.72 -13.57 -15.20
CA ILE A 223 24.44 -13.15 -16.58
C ILE A 223 25.75 -12.79 -17.28
N GLU A 224 26.59 -11.95 -16.68
CA GLU A 224 27.89 -11.55 -17.21
C GLU A 224 28.82 -12.76 -17.41
N GLY A 225 28.88 -13.71 -16.46
CA GLY A 225 29.63 -14.95 -16.55
C GLY A 225 29.15 -15.84 -17.71
N THR A 226 27.83 -15.91 -17.92
CA THR A 226 27.26 -16.69 -19.03
C THR A 226 27.59 -16.05 -20.38
N GLU A 227 27.50 -14.71 -20.47
CA GLU A 227 27.82 -13.95 -21.68
C GLU A 227 29.29 -14.07 -22.04
N SER A 228 30.20 -13.93 -21.06
CA SER A 228 31.64 -14.14 -21.21
C SER A 228 31.98 -15.56 -21.68
N SER A 229 31.33 -16.58 -21.12
CA SER A 229 31.46 -17.96 -21.55
C SER A 229 31.05 -18.18 -23.01
N LEU A 230 29.94 -17.55 -23.43
CA LEU A 230 29.48 -17.61 -24.81
C LEU A 230 30.48 -16.94 -25.78
N GLN A 231 30.96 -15.75 -25.41
CA GLN A 231 31.97 -15.04 -26.21
C GLN A 231 33.26 -15.84 -26.36
N ASN A 232 33.75 -16.48 -25.28
CA ASN A 232 34.91 -17.34 -25.30
C ASN A 232 34.69 -18.57 -26.18
N ALA A 233 33.50 -19.19 -26.10
CA ALA A 233 33.18 -20.35 -26.96
C ALA A 233 33.15 -19.97 -28.45
N ILE A 234 32.56 -18.82 -28.79
CA ILE A 234 32.52 -18.30 -30.17
C ILE A 234 33.94 -18.05 -30.69
N ARG A 235 34.81 -17.44 -29.87
CA ARG A 235 36.19 -17.15 -30.22
C ARG A 235 36.99 -18.42 -30.44
N THR A 236 36.85 -19.41 -29.56
CA THR A 236 37.56 -20.69 -29.64
C THR A 236 37.12 -21.51 -30.87
N LEU A 237 35.82 -21.48 -31.22
CA LEU A 237 35.27 -22.14 -32.39
C LEU A 237 35.54 -21.38 -33.71
N GLY A 238 35.74 -20.06 -33.62
CA GLY A 238 35.99 -19.19 -34.78
C GLY A 238 37.49 -19.06 -35.16
N GLU A 239 38.43 -19.52 -34.33
CA GLU A 239 39.85 -19.60 -34.70
C GLU A 239 40.06 -20.81 -35.63
N PRO A 240 40.43 -20.59 -36.91
CA PRO A 240 40.78 -21.70 -37.79
C PRO A 240 41.99 -22.43 -37.22
N GLY A 241 41.81 -23.73 -36.96
CA GLY A 241 42.84 -24.57 -36.36
C GLY A 241 44.20 -24.41 -37.08
N LYS A 242 45.23 -24.13 -36.30
CA LYS A 242 46.62 -24.27 -36.75
C LYS A 242 46.99 -25.71 -36.80
#